data_1cde6824b509b7d0c71adace51335cf4
#
_entry.id   1cde6824b509b7d0c71adace51335cf4
#
_cell.length_a   1.000
_cell.length_b   1.000
_cell.length_c   1.000
_cell.angle_alpha   90.00
_cell.angle_beta   90.00
_cell.angle_gamma   90.00
#
_symmetry.space_group_name_H-M   'P 1'
#
loop_
_entity.id
_entity.type
_entity.pdbx_description
1 polymer ?
#
loop_
_entity_poly.entity_id
_entity_poly.type
_entity_poly.pdbx_seq_one_letter_code
_entity_poly.pdbx_strand_id
1 'polypeptide(L)'
;LGDLGAEIIKIENPQGGDDTRAWGPPFSKDISAYFLGVNRNKKSLALDFKSKEGFEILTELIKKSDVVIDNFKPGFWDKVGLTDEWFNKNTNSIVRNSISGYGDVGPQGGLPGYDFLLQAESGLMKITGEESGQPMKLGVAIVDIVTGLNAVISILSGLIIKNKKLNINESILTEVNLYN
;
A
#
# COMPACT_ATOMS: atom_id res chain seq x y z
N LEU A 1 -9.22 6.33 2.16
CA LEU A 1 -10.00 6.46 0.91
C LEU A 1 -11.41 5.90 1.07
N GLY A 2 -11.58 4.65 1.58
CA GLY A 2 -12.90 4.07 1.78
C GLY A 2 -13.83 4.91 2.65
N ASP A 3 -13.32 5.51 3.72
CA ASP A 3 -14.08 6.43 4.58
C ASP A 3 -14.47 7.75 3.88
N LEU A 4 -13.81 8.07 2.77
CA LEU A 4 -14.09 9.22 1.92
C LEU A 4 -15.01 8.88 0.73
N GLY A 5 -15.57 7.66 0.70
CA GLY A 5 -16.53 7.23 -0.28
C GLY A 5 -15.97 6.47 -1.50
N ALA A 6 -14.66 6.18 -1.52
CA ALA A 6 -14.10 5.33 -2.57
C ALA A 6 -14.56 3.87 -2.40
N GLU A 7 -14.90 3.20 -3.50
CA GLU A 7 -15.08 1.75 -3.50
C GLU A 7 -13.71 1.08 -3.48
N ILE A 8 -13.43 0.34 -2.42
CA ILE A 8 -12.15 -0.35 -2.21
C ILE A 8 -12.36 -1.85 -2.34
N ILE A 9 -11.64 -2.46 -3.25
CA ILE A 9 -11.54 -3.92 -3.39
C ILE A 9 -10.14 -4.32 -2.91
N LYS A 10 -10.08 -5.01 -1.78
CA LYS A 10 -8.85 -5.54 -1.21
C LYS A 10 -8.66 -6.97 -1.66
N ILE A 11 -7.62 -7.21 -2.45
CA ILE A 11 -7.23 -8.55 -2.87
C ILE A 11 -6.48 -9.22 -1.71
N GLU A 12 -6.95 -10.37 -1.28
CA GLU A 12 -6.36 -11.13 -0.19
C GLU A 12 -6.00 -12.56 -0.63
N ASN A 13 -4.99 -13.13 0.02
CA ASN A 13 -4.60 -14.53 -0.20
C ASN A 13 -5.77 -15.47 0.19
N PRO A 14 -6.20 -16.40 -0.68
CA PRO A 14 -7.27 -17.34 -0.35
C PRO A 14 -6.97 -18.24 0.85
N GLN A 15 -5.69 -18.48 1.15
CA GLN A 15 -5.25 -19.44 2.17
C GLN A 15 -5.03 -18.82 3.57
N GLY A 16 -5.51 -17.64 3.83
CA GLY A 16 -5.33 -17.02 5.16
C GLY A 16 -5.76 -15.56 5.24
N GLY A 17 -5.97 -14.95 4.10
CA GLY A 17 -6.31 -13.53 4.04
C GLY A 17 -5.10 -12.64 4.33
N ASP A 18 -5.36 -11.53 4.96
CA ASP A 18 -4.37 -10.57 5.43
C ASP A 18 -3.81 -11.03 6.78
N ASP A 19 -2.49 -11.05 6.93
CA ASP A 19 -1.80 -11.45 8.16
C ASP A 19 -2.25 -10.64 9.38
N THR A 20 -2.65 -9.39 9.18
CA THR A 20 -3.13 -8.52 10.25
C THR A 20 -4.45 -8.99 10.88
N ARG A 21 -5.16 -9.94 10.27
CA ARG A 21 -6.34 -10.59 10.86
C ARG A 21 -6.02 -11.33 12.16
N ALA A 22 -4.77 -11.83 12.28
CA ALA A 22 -4.27 -12.55 13.44
C ALA A 22 -3.47 -11.68 14.42
N TRP A 23 -3.28 -10.39 14.13
CA TRP A 23 -2.48 -9.50 14.97
C TRP A 23 -3.26 -9.02 16.20
N GLY A 24 -3.12 -9.71 17.29
CA GLY A 24 -3.77 -9.38 18.57
C GLY A 24 -2.99 -9.88 19.77
N PRO A 25 -3.46 -9.62 20.98
CA PRO A 25 -4.71 -8.97 21.37
C PRO A 25 -4.74 -7.45 21.13
N PRO A 26 -5.93 -6.78 21.16
CA PRO A 26 -7.24 -7.37 21.40
C PRO A 26 -7.90 -7.95 20.17
N PHE A 27 -8.82 -8.91 20.39
CA PHE A 27 -9.65 -9.49 19.32
C PHE A 27 -11.12 -9.14 19.55
N SER A 28 -11.87 -8.93 18.47
CA SER A 28 -13.33 -8.91 18.45
C SER A 28 -13.80 -10.17 17.74
N LYS A 29 -14.40 -11.10 18.49
CA LYS A 29 -14.58 -12.49 18.06
C LYS A 29 -13.21 -13.06 17.65
N ASP A 30 -13.04 -13.53 16.43
CA ASP A 30 -11.80 -14.15 15.97
C ASP A 30 -10.95 -13.21 15.09
N ILE A 31 -11.29 -11.90 15.04
CA ILE A 31 -10.63 -10.94 14.17
C ILE A 31 -9.89 -9.90 15.03
N SER A 32 -8.67 -9.60 14.69
CA SER A 32 -7.85 -8.57 15.31
C SER A 32 -8.54 -7.20 15.26
N ALA A 33 -8.56 -6.50 16.38
CA ALA A 33 -9.03 -5.11 16.42
C ALA A 33 -8.19 -4.19 15.53
N TYR A 34 -6.90 -4.50 15.36
CA TYR A 34 -6.01 -3.81 14.42
C TYR A 34 -6.54 -3.92 12.98
N PHE A 35 -6.83 -5.17 12.53
CA PHE A 35 -7.39 -5.39 11.20
C PHE A 35 -8.71 -4.62 11.00
N LEU A 36 -9.61 -4.68 11.97
CA LEU A 36 -10.90 -3.97 11.90
C LEU A 36 -10.73 -2.46 11.81
N GLY A 37 -9.77 -1.90 12.55
CA GLY A 37 -9.49 -0.47 12.56
C GLY A 37 -9.03 0.07 11.21
N VAL A 38 -8.12 -0.66 10.54
CA VAL A 38 -7.49 -0.17 9.29
C VAL A 38 -8.17 -0.66 8.01
N ASN A 39 -9.16 -1.57 8.09
CA ASN A 39 -9.83 -2.13 6.92
C ASN A 39 -11.31 -1.76 6.78
N ARG A 40 -11.76 -0.71 7.47
CA ARG A 40 -13.13 -0.21 7.33
C ARG A 40 -13.44 0.17 5.87
N ASN A 41 -14.69 -0.08 5.48
CA ASN A 41 -15.21 0.27 4.15
C ASN A 41 -14.41 -0.35 2.98
N LYS A 42 -13.77 -1.51 3.22
CA LYS A 42 -13.11 -2.29 2.17
C LYS A 42 -13.89 -3.58 1.91
N LYS A 43 -14.13 -3.89 0.64
CA LYS A 43 -14.61 -5.20 0.20
C LYS A 43 -13.40 -6.14 0.09
N SER A 44 -13.49 -7.33 0.68
CA SER A 44 -12.43 -8.34 0.57
C SER A 44 -12.73 -9.28 -0.59
N LEU A 45 -11.73 -9.55 -1.42
CA LEU A 45 -11.76 -10.53 -2.48
C LEU A 45 -10.61 -11.52 -2.28
N ALA A 46 -10.93 -12.76 -1.94
CA ALA A 46 -9.93 -13.84 -1.91
C ALA A 46 -9.60 -14.25 -3.35
N LEU A 47 -8.36 -14.01 -3.79
CA LEU A 47 -7.95 -14.26 -5.17
C LEU A 47 -6.49 -14.76 -5.22
N ASP A 48 -6.30 -15.95 -5.76
CA ASP A 48 -4.97 -16.43 -6.12
C ASP A 48 -4.57 -15.90 -7.50
N PHE A 49 -4.03 -14.70 -7.53
CA PHE A 49 -3.56 -14.07 -8.76
C PHE A 49 -2.24 -14.67 -9.31
N LYS A 50 -1.70 -15.72 -8.68
CA LYS A 50 -0.60 -16.52 -9.24
C LYS A 50 -1.13 -17.60 -10.19
N SER A 51 -2.39 -17.99 -10.07
CA SER A 51 -3.05 -18.85 -11.04
C SER A 51 -3.37 -18.05 -12.32
N LYS A 52 -3.51 -18.75 -13.43
CA LYS A 52 -3.84 -18.11 -14.71
C LYS A 52 -5.19 -17.40 -14.65
N GLU A 53 -6.19 -18.09 -14.15
CA GLU A 53 -7.56 -17.58 -14.03
C GLU A 53 -7.63 -16.40 -13.04
N GLY A 54 -6.92 -16.51 -11.92
CA GLY A 54 -6.84 -15.42 -10.94
C GLY A 54 -6.11 -14.20 -11.50
N PHE A 55 -5.08 -14.39 -12.32
CA PHE A 55 -4.39 -13.30 -12.98
C PHE A 55 -5.27 -12.60 -14.04
N GLU A 56 -6.07 -13.35 -14.79
CA GLU A 56 -7.05 -12.80 -15.72
C GLU A 56 -8.08 -11.93 -14.97
N ILE A 57 -8.60 -12.41 -13.83
CA ILE A 57 -9.51 -11.63 -12.98
C ILE A 57 -8.83 -10.36 -12.46
N LEU A 58 -7.59 -10.45 -11.97
CA LEU A 58 -6.83 -9.30 -11.49
C LEU A 58 -6.69 -8.23 -12.58
N THR A 59 -6.31 -8.63 -13.80
CA THR A 59 -6.14 -7.70 -14.91
C THR A 59 -7.44 -7.02 -15.31
N GLU A 60 -8.57 -7.74 -15.29
CA GLU A 60 -9.89 -7.16 -15.56
C GLU A 60 -10.33 -6.17 -14.47
N LEU A 61 -10.00 -6.45 -13.20
CA LEU A 61 -10.24 -5.49 -12.11
C LEU A 61 -9.40 -4.23 -12.29
N ILE A 62 -8.11 -4.37 -12.60
CA ILE A 62 -7.22 -3.25 -12.86
C ILE A 62 -7.75 -2.36 -13.98
N LYS A 63 -8.18 -2.92 -15.11
CA LYS A 63 -8.73 -2.17 -16.26
C LYS A 63 -9.94 -1.32 -15.90
N LYS A 64 -10.70 -1.74 -14.89
CA LYS A 64 -11.93 -1.06 -14.43
C LYS A 64 -11.69 -0.12 -13.24
N SER A 65 -10.47 -0.08 -12.71
CA SER A 65 -10.14 0.72 -11.54
C SER A 65 -9.59 2.09 -11.93
N ASP A 66 -9.82 3.08 -11.10
CA ASP A 66 -9.18 4.40 -11.21
C ASP A 66 -7.82 4.42 -10.54
N VAL A 67 -7.62 3.56 -9.53
CA VAL A 67 -6.41 3.50 -8.71
C VAL A 67 -6.03 2.07 -8.44
N VAL A 68 -4.75 1.76 -8.50
CA VAL A 68 -4.14 0.53 -7.98
C VAL A 68 -3.15 0.90 -6.89
N ILE A 69 -3.24 0.23 -5.75
CA ILE A 69 -2.34 0.40 -4.60
C ILE A 69 -1.67 -0.94 -4.32
N ASP A 70 -0.38 -0.93 -4.16
CA ASP A 70 0.39 -2.11 -3.79
C ASP A 70 1.52 -1.78 -2.80
N ASN A 71 2.02 -2.83 -2.13
CA ASN A 71 3.23 -2.78 -1.33
C ASN A 71 4.19 -3.92 -1.71
N PHE A 72 4.23 -4.25 -2.98
CA PHE A 72 5.15 -5.26 -3.50
C PHE A 72 6.59 -4.75 -3.55
N LYS A 73 7.51 -5.70 -3.68
CA LYS A 73 8.91 -5.33 -3.95
C LYS A 73 9.03 -4.63 -5.30
N PRO A 74 9.93 -3.65 -5.42
CA PRO A 74 10.23 -2.99 -6.68
C PRO A 74 10.41 -3.97 -7.85
N GLY A 75 9.88 -3.61 -9.02
CA GLY A 75 9.91 -4.46 -10.22
C GLY A 75 8.96 -5.66 -10.18
N PHE A 76 8.04 -5.74 -9.23
CA PHE A 76 7.05 -6.83 -9.20
C PHE A 76 6.15 -6.82 -10.43
N TRP A 77 5.60 -5.67 -10.79
CA TRP A 77 4.67 -5.53 -11.91
C TRP A 77 5.31 -5.94 -13.24
N ASP A 78 6.56 -5.56 -13.48
CA ASP A 78 7.31 -5.95 -14.68
C ASP A 78 7.51 -7.47 -14.75
N LYS A 79 7.83 -8.10 -13.63
CA LYS A 79 8.03 -9.57 -13.56
C LYS A 79 6.78 -10.36 -13.90
N VAL A 80 5.60 -9.81 -13.62
CA VAL A 80 4.31 -10.45 -13.95
C VAL A 80 3.74 -9.97 -15.28
N GLY A 81 4.48 -9.15 -16.04
CA GLY A 81 4.10 -8.67 -17.36
C GLY A 81 3.16 -7.48 -17.37
N LEU A 82 2.91 -6.85 -16.22
CA LEU A 82 2.12 -5.62 -16.11
C LEU A 82 3.04 -4.41 -16.09
N THR A 83 3.73 -4.20 -17.22
CA THR A 83 4.67 -3.09 -17.43
C THR A 83 3.96 -1.75 -17.56
N ASP A 84 4.71 -0.65 -17.53
CA ASP A 84 4.17 0.69 -17.81
C ASP A 84 3.46 0.75 -19.15
N GLU A 85 4.02 0.11 -20.17
CA GLU A 85 3.39 0.00 -21.50
C GLU A 85 2.05 -0.73 -21.42
N TRP A 86 1.98 -1.82 -20.64
CA TRP A 86 0.73 -2.56 -20.44
C TRP A 86 -0.34 -1.66 -19.78
N PHE A 87 0.00 -0.94 -18.72
CA PHE A 87 -0.92 -0.02 -18.04
C PHE A 87 -1.40 1.08 -18.98
N ASN A 88 -0.49 1.72 -19.71
CA ASN A 88 -0.82 2.79 -20.65
C ASN A 88 -1.74 2.33 -21.77
N LYS A 89 -1.58 1.10 -22.24
CA LYS A 89 -2.40 0.52 -23.32
C LYS A 89 -3.76 0.02 -22.84
N ASN A 90 -3.86 -0.51 -21.63
CA ASN A 90 -5.02 -1.27 -21.17
C ASN A 90 -5.89 -0.54 -20.15
N THR A 91 -5.46 0.62 -19.67
CA THR A 91 -6.21 1.40 -18.67
C THR A 91 -6.45 2.83 -19.17
N ASN A 92 -7.36 3.53 -18.53
CA ASN A 92 -7.63 4.94 -18.83
C ASN A 92 -6.89 5.84 -17.83
N SER A 93 -5.59 6.03 -18.05
CA SER A 93 -4.74 6.88 -17.18
C SER A 93 -4.90 6.53 -15.71
N ILE A 94 -4.72 5.27 -15.38
CA ILE A 94 -4.85 4.79 -13.99
C ILE A 94 -3.79 5.43 -13.09
N VAL A 95 -4.14 5.74 -11.85
CA VAL A 95 -3.18 6.14 -10.83
C VAL A 95 -2.67 4.88 -10.14
N ARG A 96 -1.36 4.66 -10.20
CA ARG A 96 -0.68 3.57 -9.49
C ARG A 96 0.04 4.16 -8.29
N ASN A 97 -0.16 3.59 -7.11
CA ASN A 97 0.55 4.00 -5.91
C ASN A 97 1.28 2.80 -5.31
N SER A 98 2.60 2.85 -5.33
CA SER A 98 3.46 1.83 -4.75
C SER A 98 3.99 2.29 -3.39
N ILE A 99 3.88 1.41 -2.40
CA ILE A 99 4.35 1.65 -1.03
C ILE A 99 5.51 0.69 -0.78
N SER A 100 6.66 1.23 -0.37
CA SER A 100 7.87 0.43 -0.11
C SER A 100 8.50 0.79 1.24
N GLY A 101 9.50 0.01 1.69
CA GLY A 101 10.24 0.33 2.91
C GLY A 101 11.13 1.55 2.73
N TYR A 102 12.01 1.52 1.72
CA TYR A 102 13.09 2.50 1.52
C TYR A 102 13.07 3.13 0.11
N GLY A 103 12.04 2.89 -0.69
CA GLY A 103 12.05 3.29 -2.10
C GLY A 103 12.94 2.41 -2.97
N ASP A 104 13.16 2.84 -4.21
CA ASP A 104 13.89 2.06 -5.22
C ASP A 104 15.36 2.47 -5.33
N VAL A 105 15.71 3.65 -4.83
CA VAL A 105 17.04 4.26 -5.00
C VAL A 105 17.73 4.46 -3.65
N GLY A 106 19.04 4.70 -3.71
CA GLY A 106 19.86 4.91 -2.51
C GLY A 106 20.45 3.63 -1.93
N PRO A 107 21.24 3.74 -0.84
CA PRO A 107 21.97 2.60 -0.27
C PRO A 107 21.06 1.47 0.26
N GLN A 108 19.83 1.79 0.64
CA GLN A 108 18.83 0.86 1.17
C GLN A 108 17.71 0.58 0.15
N GLY A 109 17.81 1.10 -1.06
CA GLY A 109 16.79 0.92 -2.10
C GLY A 109 16.46 -0.55 -2.35
N GLY A 110 15.17 -0.86 -2.44
CA GLY A 110 14.67 -2.22 -2.63
C GLY A 110 14.69 -3.13 -1.39
N LEU A 111 15.22 -2.67 -0.25
CA LEU A 111 15.14 -3.43 1.00
C LEU A 111 13.71 -3.40 1.59
N PRO A 112 13.29 -4.49 2.24
CA PRO A 112 12.05 -4.49 2.98
C PRO A 112 12.17 -3.63 4.23
N GLY A 113 11.16 -2.81 4.51
CA GLY A 113 11.04 -2.03 5.73
C GLY A 113 9.78 -2.39 6.50
N TYR A 114 9.88 -2.33 7.82
CA TYR A 114 8.74 -2.48 8.73
C TYR A 114 8.70 -1.30 9.69
N ASP A 115 7.51 -0.90 10.11
CA ASP A 115 7.31 0.24 11.02
C ASP A 115 8.29 0.27 12.18
N PHE A 116 8.42 -0.84 12.90
CA PHE A 116 9.29 -0.94 14.06
C PHE A 116 10.78 -0.64 13.73
N LEU A 117 11.25 -1.18 12.61
CA LEU A 117 12.63 -0.94 12.14
C LEU A 117 12.83 0.53 11.78
N LEU A 118 11.86 1.10 11.07
CA LEU A 118 11.94 2.50 10.63
C LEU A 118 11.83 3.49 11.80
N GLN A 119 11.04 3.17 12.83
CA GLN A 119 11.04 3.96 14.07
C GLN A 119 12.41 3.99 14.73
N ALA A 120 13.17 2.87 14.67
CA ALA A 120 14.51 2.81 15.23
C ALA A 120 15.52 3.59 14.37
N GLU A 121 15.57 3.33 13.07
CA GLU A 121 16.53 3.92 12.14
C GLU A 121 16.36 5.43 11.96
N SER A 122 15.11 5.91 11.96
CA SER A 122 14.82 7.36 11.88
C SER A 122 15.16 8.12 13.17
N GLY A 123 15.53 7.41 14.26
CA GLY A 123 15.77 8.04 15.55
C GLY A 123 14.49 8.37 16.34
N LEU A 124 13.31 8.08 15.83
CA LEU A 124 12.03 8.36 16.50
C LEU A 124 11.97 7.72 17.89
N MET A 125 12.47 6.48 18.04
CA MET A 125 12.51 5.81 19.33
C MET A 125 13.39 6.53 20.37
N LYS A 126 14.43 7.22 19.93
CA LYS A 126 15.29 8.01 20.84
C LYS A 126 14.56 9.27 21.31
N ILE A 127 13.78 9.88 20.44
CA ILE A 127 12.99 11.08 20.76
C ILE A 127 11.83 10.74 21.70
N THR A 128 11.24 9.58 21.56
CA THR A 128 10.11 9.13 22.40
C THR A 128 10.52 8.46 23.68
N GLY A 129 11.81 8.10 23.82
CA GLY A 129 12.39 7.56 25.04
C GLY A 129 12.72 8.63 26.10
N GLU A 130 13.10 8.19 27.26
CA GLU A 130 13.62 9.08 28.30
C GLU A 130 15.02 9.59 27.91
N GLU A 131 15.38 10.81 28.35
CA GLU A 131 16.65 11.45 27.99
C GLU A 131 17.88 10.57 28.33
N SER A 132 17.87 9.97 29.52
CA SER A 132 18.92 9.06 29.97
C SER A 132 18.54 7.58 29.96
N GLY A 133 17.39 7.25 29.34
CA GLY A 133 16.81 5.93 29.31
C GLY A 133 17.03 5.19 28.00
N GLN A 134 16.32 4.08 27.86
CA GLN A 134 16.31 3.28 26.64
C GLN A 134 15.42 3.94 25.56
N PRO A 135 15.78 3.81 24.28
CA PRO A 135 14.88 4.18 23.18
C PRO A 135 13.55 3.45 23.29
N MET A 136 12.44 4.13 23.06
CA MET A 136 11.10 3.55 23.19
C MET A 136 10.30 3.70 21.89
N LYS A 137 9.71 2.59 21.44
CA LYS A 137 8.79 2.63 20.30
C LYS A 137 7.46 3.29 20.68
N LEU A 138 6.81 3.89 19.71
CA LEU A 138 5.39 4.26 19.86
C LEU A 138 4.50 3.02 19.96
N GLY A 139 3.40 3.14 20.68
CA GLY A 139 2.46 2.05 20.92
C GLY A 139 1.64 1.64 19.68
N VAL A 140 1.78 2.39 18.59
CA VAL A 140 1.10 2.15 17.29
C VAL A 140 2.13 2.15 16.18
N ALA A 141 1.78 1.57 15.03
CA ALA A 141 2.59 1.59 13.82
C ALA A 141 2.53 2.98 13.15
N ILE A 142 3.17 3.97 13.77
CA ILE A 142 3.04 5.38 13.37
C ILE A 142 3.63 5.66 12.00
N VAL A 143 4.72 4.98 11.64
CA VAL A 143 5.37 5.14 10.34
C VAL A 143 4.45 4.61 9.24
N ASP A 144 3.83 3.44 9.44
CA ASP A 144 2.84 2.89 8.51
C ASP A 144 1.64 3.82 8.35
N ILE A 145 1.13 4.38 9.46
CA ILE A 145 -0.02 5.30 9.45
C ILE A 145 0.31 6.57 8.65
N VAL A 146 1.46 7.20 8.91
CA VAL A 146 1.88 8.41 8.20
C VAL A 146 2.13 8.11 6.71
N THR A 147 2.77 6.99 6.40
CA THR A 147 2.96 6.53 5.02
C THR A 147 1.62 6.32 4.32
N GLY A 148 0.65 5.71 4.99
CA GLY A 148 -0.70 5.54 4.46
C GLY A 148 -1.41 6.88 4.20
N LEU A 149 -1.23 7.89 5.05
CA LEU A 149 -1.75 9.24 4.82
C LEU A 149 -1.06 9.92 3.61
N ASN A 150 0.25 9.79 3.49
CA ASN A 150 0.99 10.29 2.33
C ASN A 150 0.58 9.59 1.04
N ALA A 151 0.32 8.27 1.09
CA ALA A 151 -0.22 7.54 -0.05
C ALA A 151 -1.58 8.09 -0.48
N VAL A 152 -2.48 8.40 0.46
CA VAL A 152 -3.77 9.03 0.14
C VAL A 152 -3.56 10.40 -0.53
N ILE A 153 -2.67 11.24 -0.02
CA ILE A 153 -2.35 12.55 -0.61
C ILE A 153 -1.83 12.38 -2.04
N SER A 154 -0.89 11.46 -2.26
CA SER A 154 -0.31 11.17 -3.57
C SER A 154 -1.36 10.66 -4.57
N ILE A 155 -2.23 9.75 -4.14
CA ILE A 155 -3.32 9.23 -4.96
C ILE A 155 -4.30 10.33 -5.35
N LEU A 156 -4.74 11.16 -4.39
CA LEU A 156 -5.65 12.27 -4.67
C LEU A 156 -5.01 13.30 -5.62
N SER A 157 -3.72 13.57 -5.46
CA SER A 157 -2.96 14.42 -6.38
C SER A 157 -2.94 13.84 -7.80
N GLY A 158 -2.67 12.54 -7.94
CA GLY A 158 -2.73 11.84 -9.22
C GLY A 158 -4.12 11.90 -9.87
N LEU A 159 -5.18 11.68 -9.09
CA LEU A 159 -6.56 11.79 -9.58
C LEU A 159 -6.92 13.23 -10.01
N ILE A 160 -6.43 14.24 -9.32
CA ILE A 160 -6.61 15.64 -9.72
C ILE A 160 -5.92 15.92 -11.06
N ILE A 161 -4.68 15.44 -11.24
CA ILE A 161 -3.92 15.55 -12.49
C ILE A 161 -4.71 14.88 -13.64
N LYS A 162 -5.14 13.63 -13.42
CA LYS A 162 -5.98 12.88 -14.38
C LYS A 162 -7.23 13.68 -14.79
N ASN A 163 -7.95 14.25 -13.83
CA ASN A 163 -9.21 14.95 -14.06
C ASN A 163 -9.05 16.33 -14.71
N LYS A 164 -7.90 16.98 -14.57
CA LYS A 164 -7.62 18.28 -15.20
C LYS A 164 -7.42 18.21 -16.72
N LYS A 165 -7.60 17.05 -17.34
CA LYS A 165 -7.48 16.84 -18.80
C LYS A 165 -6.17 17.42 -19.38
N LEU A 166 -5.06 17.23 -18.68
CA LEU A 166 -3.75 17.66 -19.14
C LEU A 166 -3.20 16.82 -20.29
N ASN A 167 -4.09 16.19 -21.10
CA ASN A 167 -3.77 15.27 -22.20
C ASN A 167 -2.81 14.12 -21.80
N ILE A 168 -2.87 13.71 -20.54
CA ILE A 168 -2.08 12.59 -20.04
C ILE A 168 -2.86 11.32 -20.42
N ASN A 169 -2.39 10.64 -21.46
CA ASN A 169 -2.89 9.32 -21.85
C ASN A 169 -2.12 8.17 -21.19
N GLU A 170 -1.22 8.51 -20.30
CA GLU A 170 -0.35 7.57 -19.60
C GLU A 170 -0.84 7.34 -18.17
N SER A 171 -0.47 6.20 -17.60
CA SER A 171 -0.68 5.91 -16.19
C SER A 171 0.18 6.85 -15.33
N ILE A 172 -0.34 7.24 -14.18
CA ILE A 172 0.36 8.13 -13.24
C ILE A 172 0.92 7.26 -12.12
N LEU A 173 2.23 7.12 -12.07
CA LEU A 173 2.91 6.43 -10.97
C LEU A 173 3.18 7.42 -9.84
N THR A 174 2.80 7.04 -8.64
CA THR A 174 3.17 7.71 -7.40
C THR A 174 3.82 6.71 -6.46
N GLU A 175 4.86 7.10 -5.78
CA GLU A 175 5.61 6.25 -4.86
C GLU A 175 5.67 6.90 -3.49
N VAL A 176 5.50 6.10 -2.47
CA VAL A 176 5.65 6.50 -1.07
C VAL A 176 6.45 5.43 -0.36
N ASN A 177 7.37 5.82 0.48
CA ASN A 177 8.11 4.86 1.27
C ASN A 177 8.08 5.23 2.77
N LEU A 178 8.36 4.23 3.60
CA LEU A 178 8.27 4.36 5.06
C LEU A 178 9.41 5.22 5.63
N TYR A 179 10.53 5.33 4.90
CA TYR A 179 11.74 6.00 5.39
C TYR A 179 11.73 7.53 5.17
N ASN A 180 11.01 8.02 4.16
CA ASN A 180 10.95 9.45 3.81
C ASN A 180 9.67 10.12 4.33
#